data_0b8b9384a9103394e3059058c21dc0f1
#
_entry.id   0b8b9384a9103394e3059058c21dc0f1
#
_cell.length_a   1.000
_cell.length_b   1.000
_cell.length_c   1.000
_cell.angle_alpha   90.00
_cell.angle_beta   90.00
_cell.angle_gamma   90.00
#
_symmetry.space_group_name_H-M   'P 1'
#
loop_
_entity.id
_entity.type
_entity.pdbx_description
1 polymer ?
#
loop_
_entity_poly.entity_id
_entity_poly.type
_entity_poly.pdbx_seq_one_letter_code
_entity_poly.pdbx_strand_id
1 'polypeptide(L)'
;MSKGIVLASSSVHRRELLKNAGIDFTAESSDLDERAIEAPLLESGVGPEDVAAILAEAKATDVSERHPNEIVIGADQTLSLGDEVLHKPANMEEARRTLLKLSGRTHQLNSAVVLVEGGKVTWRHVATATITLRA
;
A
#
# COMPACT_ATOMS: atom_id res chain seq x y z
N MET A 1 20.38 -20.93 8.27
CA MET A 1 19.88 -20.62 6.92
C MET A 1 19.14 -19.30 6.95
N SER A 2 19.42 -18.43 5.99
CA SER A 2 18.68 -17.19 5.86
C SER A 2 17.29 -17.47 5.31
N LYS A 3 16.30 -16.70 5.77
CA LYS A 3 14.94 -16.79 5.25
C LYS A 3 14.85 -16.07 3.90
N GLY A 4 14.07 -16.62 2.98
CA GLY A 4 13.77 -15.98 1.73
C GLY A 4 12.85 -14.75 1.96
N ILE A 5 12.81 -13.87 0.99
CA ILE A 5 11.97 -12.66 1.00
C ILE A 5 10.95 -12.74 -0.12
N VAL A 6 9.69 -12.52 0.22
CA VAL A 6 8.59 -12.47 -0.76
C VAL A 6 7.95 -11.08 -0.69
N LEU A 7 7.86 -10.43 -1.84
CA LEU A 7 7.13 -9.16 -1.95
C LEU A 7 5.68 -9.45 -2.34
N ALA A 8 4.75 -9.13 -1.46
CA ALA A 8 3.31 -9.32 -1.67
C ALA A 8 2.74 -8.15 -2.47
N SER A 9 3.16 -8.02 -3.74
CA SER A 9 2.75 -6.90 -4.58
C SER A 9 2.89 -7.22 -6.06
N SER A 10 2.01 -6.69 -6.88
CA SER A 10 2.11 -6.70 -8.34
C SER A 10 2.75 -5.40 -8.87
N SER A 11 3.10 -4.46 -8.01
CA SER A 11 3.67 -3.18 -8.41
C SER A 11 5.08 -3.32 -9.00
N VAL A 12 5.23 -2.94 -10.25
CA VAL A 12 6.54 -2.93 -10.94
C VAL A 12 7.51 -1.98 -10.24
N HIS A 13 7.02 -0.83 -9.82
CA HIS A 13 7.83 0.19 -9.15
C HIS A 13 8.44 -0.34 -7.84
N ARG A 14 7.64 -1.02 -7.02
CA ARG A 14 8.13 -1.60 -5.77
C ARG A 14 9.16 -2.71 -6.01
N ARG A 15 8.94 -3.53 -7.05
CA ARG A 15 9.90 -4.57 -7.45
C ARG A 15 11.24 -3.94 -7.84
N GLU A 16 11.19 -2.86 -8.61
CA GLU A 16 12.41 -2.16 -9.03
C GLU A 16 13.15 -1.55 -7.85
N LEU A 17 12.46 -0.98 -6.88
CA LEU A 17 13.07 -0.43 -5.68
C LEU A 17 13.87 -1.49 -4.91
N LEU A 18 13.31 -2.67 -4.70
CA LEU A 18 14.00 -3.76 -4.01
C LEU A 18 15.16 -4.29 -4.83
N LYS A 19 14.98 -4.44 -6.12
CA LYS A 19 16.03 -4.89 -7.04
C LYS A 19 17.21 -3.92 -7.06
N ASN A 20 16.94 -2.62 -7.13
CA ASN A 20 17.97 -1.59 -7.12
C ASN A 20 18.69 -1.50 -5.77
N ALA A 21 18.04 -1.90 -4.69
CA ALA A 21 18.67 -1.98 -3.36
C ALA A 21 19.52 -3.24 -3.18
N GLY A 22 19.59 -4.11 -4.18
CA GLY A 22 20.39 -5.32 -4.12
C GLY A 22 19.77 -6.45 -3.30
N ILE A 23 18.44 -6.40 -3.10
CA ILE A 23 17.72 -7.40 -2.31
C ILE A 23 17.22 -8.52 -3.23
N ASP A 24 17.56 -9.76 -2.89
CA ASP A 24 17.04 -10.94 -3.59
C ASP A 24 15.65 -11.26 -3.02
N PHE A 25 14.66 -11.31 -3.90
CA PHE A 25 13.29 -11.57 -3.51
C PHE A 25 12.51 -12.27 -4.63
N THR A 26 11.38 -12.86 -4.25
CA THR A 26 10.36 -13.29 -5.21
C THR A 26 9.14 -12.38 -5.02
N ALA A 27 8.33 -12.23 -6.05
CA ALA A 27 7.12 -11.42 -5.97
C ALA A 27 5.90 -12.30 -6.19
N GLU A 28 4.88 -12.12 -5.34
CA GLU A 28 3.61 -12.82 -5.46
C GLU A 28 2.49 -11.88 -5.08
N SER A 29 1.53 -11.72 -5.97
CA SER A 29 0.37 -10.87 -5.71
C SER A 29 -0.58 -11.54 -4.73
N SER A 30 -1.18 -10.74 -3.85
CA SER A 30 -2.29 -11.17 -3.00
C SER A 30 -3.53 -11.41 -3.86
N ASP A 31 -4.36 -12.38 -3.46
CA ASP A 31 -5.64 -12.68 -4.10
C ASP A 31 -6.81 -11.90 -3.50
N LEU A 32 -6.52 -10.99 -2.58
CA LEU A 32 -7.55 -10.23 -1.88
C LEU A 32 -8.19 -9.16 -2.75
N ASP A 33 -9.51 -8.97 -2.55
CA ASP A 33 -10.22 -7.83 -3.11
C ASP A 33 -10.01 -6.63 -2.19
N GLU A 34 -9.08 -5.76 -2.56
CA GLU A 34 -8.70 -4.60 -1.75
C GLU A 34 -9.87 -3.64 -1.52
N ARG A 35 -10.73 -3.47 -2.52
CA ARG A 35 -11.91 -2.60 -2.39
C ARG A 35 -12.91 -3.13 -1.37
N ALA A 36 -13.08 -4.45 -1.30
CA ALA A 36 -13.96 -5.09 -0.34
C ALA A 36 -13.45 -4.94 1.10
N ILE A 37 -12.14 -4.84 1.28
CA ILE A 37 -11.53 -4.59 2.59
C ILE A 37 -11.62 -3.11 2.95
N GLU A 38 -11.32 -2.24 1.99
CA GLU A 38 -11.26 -0.79 2.19
C GLU A 38 -12.62 -0.16 2.49
N ALA A 39 -13.67 -0.54 1.78
CA ALA A 39 -14.97 0.10 1.90
C ALA A 39 -15.53 0.14 3.33
N PRO A 40 -15.55 -0.97 4.10
CA PRO A 40 -16.02 -0.92 5.48
C PRO A 40 -15.16 -0.04 6.38
N LEU A 41 -13.85 0.04 6.11
CA LEU A 41 -12.93 0.86 6.89
C LEU A 41 -13.25 2.35 6.69
N LEU A 42 -13.47 2.76 5.46
CA LEU A 42 -13.83 4.14 5.14
C LEU A 42 -15.19 4.52 5.75
N GLU A 43 -16.17 3.61 5.68
CA GLU A 43 -17.48 3.82 6.29
C GLU A 43 -17.40 3.97 7.81
N SER A 44 -16.47 3.28 8.44
CA SER A 44 -16.25 3.33 9.89
C SER A 44 -15.41 4.53 10.33
N GLY A 45 -14.95 5.38 9.39
CA GLY A 45 -14.15 6.56 9.70
C GLY A 45 -12.68 6.28 9.98
N VAL A 46 -12.16 5.15 9.53
CA VAL A 46 -10.73 4.82 9.65
C VAL A 46 -9.92 5.80 8.80
N GLY A 47 -8.87 6.39 9.39
CA GLY A 47 -8.04 7.37 8.69
C GLY A 47 -7.24 6.78 7.54
N PRO A 48 -6.85 7.62 6.54
CA PRO A 48 -6.15 7.14 5.34
C PRO A 48 -4.83 6.40 5.62
N GLU A 49 -4.07 6.84 6.62
CA GLU A 49 -2.81 6.19 7.01
C GLU A 49 -3.07 4.81 7.60
N ASP A 50 -4.14 4.64 8.37
CA ASP A 50 -4.51 3.36 8.94
C ASP A 50 -5.07 2.42 7.88
N VAL A 51 -5.79 2.95 6.89
CA VAL A 51 -6.27 2.18 5.74
C VAL A 51 -5.08 1.58 4.98
N ALA A 52 -4.04 2.39 4.72
CA ALA A 52 -2.83 1.91 4.06
C ALA A 52 -2.16 0.78 4.86
N ALA A 53 -2.05 0.95 6.17
CA ALA A 53 -1.45 -0.05 7.05
C ALA A 53 -2.24 -1.36 7.08
N ILE A 54 -3.57 -1.28 7.18
CA ILE A 54 -4.45 -2.45 7.21
C ILE A 54 -4.39 -3.21 5.88
N LEU A 55 -4.40 -2.51 4.75
CA LEU A 55 -4.29 -3.14 3.44
C LEU A 55 -2.93 -3.79 3.23
N ALA A 56 -1.84 -3.13 3.65
CA ALA A 56 -0.50 -3.70 3.57
C ALA A 56 -0.41 -4.99 4.40
N GLU A 57 -0.94 -4.98 5.62
CA GLU A 57 -0.96 -6.14 6.50
C GLU A 57 -1.81 -7.28 5.92
N ALA A 58 -2.99 -6.97 5.40
CA ALA A 58 -3.88 -7.97 4.81
C ALA A 58 -3.21 -8.68 3.63
N LYS A 59 -2.58 -7.92 2.74
CA LYS A 59 -1.86 -8.49 1.58
C LYS A 59 -0.69 -9.38 2.02
N ALA A 60 0.11 -8.90 2.97
CA ALA A 60 1.26 -9.65 3.47
C ALA A 60 0.82 -10.94 4.18
N THR A 61 -0.23 -10.88 4.99
CA THR A 61 -0.76 -12.04 5.71
C THR A 61 -1.30 -13.09 4.74
N ASP A 62 -2.03 -12.66 3.71
CA ASP A 62 -2.55 -13.57 2.68
C ASP A 62 -1.41 -14.33 2.00
N VAL A 63 -0.37 -13.64 1.56
CA VAL A 63 0.78 -14.26 0.91
C VAL A 63 1.59 -15.10 1.90
N SER A 64 1.71 -14.68 3.15
CA SER A 64 2.43 -15.40 4.19
C SER A 64 1.84 -16.79 4.46
N GLU A 65 0.56 -16.99 4.27
CA GLU A 65 -0.08 -18.30 4.41
C GLU A 65 0.49 -19.33 3.42
N ARG A 66 0.93 -18.87 2.26
CA ARG A 66 1.55 -19.70 1.22
C ARG A 66 3.07 -19.78 1.36
N HIS A 67 3.66 -18.94 2.21
CA HIS A 67 5.11 -18.85 2.43
C HIS A 67 5.45 -18.78 3.92
N PRO A 68 5.07 -19.80 4.72
CA PRO A 68 5.16 -19.70 6.19
C PRO A 68 6.58 -19.58 6.75
N ASN A 69 7.59 -19.94 5.96
CA ASN A 69 8.99 -19.91 6.40
C ASN A 69 9.78 -18.73 5.82
N GLU A 70 9.09 -17.81 5.16
CA GLU A 70 9.73 -16.68 4.51
C GLU A 70 9.28 -15.35 5.12
N ILE A 71 10.09 -14.31 4.92
CA ILE A 71 9.70 -12.94 5.30
C ILE A 71 8.87 -12.37 4.17
N VAL A 72 7.64 -11.99 4.48
CA VAL A 72 6.74 -11.40 3.48
C VAL A 72 6.64 -9.90 3.71
N ILE A 73 6.89 -9.13 2.66
CA ILE A 73 6.78 -7.67 2.67
C ILE A 73 5.46 -7.28 2.05
N GLY A 74 4.59 -6.64 2.83
CA GLY A 74 3.37 -6.01 2.33
C GLY A 74 3.57 -4.51 2.28
N ALA A 75 3.02 -3.87 1.27
CA ALA A 75 3.08 -2.43 1.13
C ALA A 75 1.80 -1.93 0.48
N ASP A 76 1.36 -0.76 0.91
CA ASP A 76 0.22 -0.09 0.32
C ASP A 76 0.38 1.42 0.44
N GLN A 77 -0.35 2.16 -0.40
CA GLN A 77 -0.37 3.60 -0.37
C GLN A 77 -1.80 4.08 -0.50
N THR A 78 -2.13 5.15 0.22
CA THR A 78 -3.38 5.88 0.04
C THR A 78 -3.06 7.33 -0.26
N LEU A 79 -3.81 7.90 -1.20
CA LEU A 79 -3.76 9.32 -1.49
C LEU A 79 -4.98 9.95 -0.82
N SER A 80 -4.77 10.96 0.00
CA SER A 80 -5.87 11.59 0.72
C SER A 80 -5.90 13.10 0.59
N LEU A 81 -7.11 13.66 0.56
CA LEU A 81 -7.37 15.08 0.63
C LEU A 81 -8.25 15.30 1.86
N GLY A 82 -7.66 15.80 2.94
CA GLY A 82 -8.31 15.75 4.24
C GLY A 82 -8.53 14.30 4.67
N ASP A 83 -9.75 13.94 4.98
CA ASP A 83 -10.12 12.56 5.35
C ASP A 83 -10.59 11.72 4.15
N GLU A 84 -10.67 12.32 2.97
CA GLU A 84 -11.11 11.62 1.76
C GLU A 84 -9.96 10.85 1.12
N VAL A 85 -10.17 9.55 0.93
CA VAL A 85 -9.21 8.70 0.20
C VAL A 85 -9.53 8.79 -1.29
N LEU A 86 -8.51 9.13 -2.09
CA LEU A 86 -8.61 9.20 -3.54
C LEU A 86 -8.06 7.92 -4.15
N HIS A 87 -8.76 7.40 -5.14
CA HIS A 87 -8.36 6.16 -5.80
C HIS A 87 -7.67 6.43 -7.14
N LYS A 88 -6.91 5.44 -7.59
CA LYS A 88 -6.23 5.52 -8.89
C LYS A 88 -7.26 5.74 -9.99
N PRO A 89 -7.07 6.77 -10.86
CA PRO A 89 -8.01 7.03 -11.94
C PRO A 89 -8.10 5.86 -12.92
N ALA A 90 -9.32 5.55 -13.35
CA ALA A 90 -9.58 4.49 -14.31
C ALA A 90 -9.37 4.95 -15.76
N ASN A 91 -9.44 6.26 -16.02
CA ASN A 91 -9.30 6.83 -17.36
C ASN A 91 -8.80 8.27 -17.29
N MET A 92 -8.57 8.88 -18.46
CA MET A 92 -8.04 10.24 -18.54
C MET A 92 -8.99 11.29 -17.97
N GLU A 93 -10.27 11.09 -18.09
CA GLU A 93 -11.25 12.03 -17.55
C GLU A 93 -11.23 12.03 -16.03
N GLU A 94 -11.17 10.86 -15.40
CA GLU A 94 -11.04 10.76 -13.95
C GLU A 94 -9.71 11.34 -13.46
N ALA A 95 -8.63 11.11 -14.20
CA ALA A 95 -7.32 11.69 -13.89
C ALA A 95 -7.39 13.22 -13.91
N ARG A 96 -8.06 13.79 -14.90
CA ARG A 96 -8.25 15.23 -15.00
C ARG A 96 -9.06 15.78 -13.83
N ARG A 97 -10.14 15.12 -13.45
CA ARG A 97 -10.97 15.52 -12.30
C ARG A 97 -10.16 15.49 -11.01
N THR A 98 -9.34 14.45 -10.82
CA THR A 98 -8.50 14.34 -9.66
C THR A 98 -7.47 15.45 -9.59
N LEU A 99 -6.82 15.79 -10.72
CA LEU A 99 -5.86 16.89 -10.77
C LEU A 99 -6.53 18.23 -10.46
N LEU A 100 -7.74 18.48 -11.00
CA LEU A 100 -8.48 19.69 -10.71
C LEU A 100 -8.87 19.78 -9.24
N LYS A 101 -9.25 18.66 -8.63
CA LYS A 101 -9.60 18.58 -7.22
C LYS A 101 -8.40 18.89 -6.32
N LEU A 102 -7.19 18.44 -6.72
CA LEU A 102 -5.96 18.66 -5.97
C LEU A 102 -5.31 20.02 -6.21
N SER A 103 -5.67 20.71 -7.31
CA SER A 103 -5.08 21.96 -7.69
C SER A 103 -5.24 23.04 -6.61
N GLY A 104 -4.12 23.66 -6.23
CA GLY A 104 -4.10 24.68 -5.19
C GLY A 104 -4.34 24.17 -3.77
N ARG A 105 -4.40 22.86 -3.59
CA ARG A 105 -4.68 22.23 -2.30
C ARG A 105 -3.52 21.38 -1.83
N THR A 106 -3.48 21.16 -0.53
CA THR A 106 -2.52 20.27 0.12
C THR A 106 -3.16 18.90 0.29
N HIS A 107 -2.47 17.87 -0.17
CA HIS A 107 -2.91 16.48 -0.01
C HIS A 107 -1.79 15.64 0.58
N GLN A 108 -2.12 14.42 1.00
CA GLN A 108 -1.19 13.51 1.64
C GLN A 108 -1.04 12.21 0.84
N LEU A 109 0.19 11.72 0.80
CA LEU A 109 0.49 10.37 0.35
C LEU A 109 0.89 9.55 1.57
N ASN A 110 0.10 8.55 1.91
CA ASN A 110 0.31 7.70 3.07
C ASN A 110 0.87 6.36 2.59
N SER A 111 2.07 6.02 3.03
CA SER A 111 2.76 4.80 2.61
C SER A 111 2.96 3.88 3.80
N ALA A 112 2.51 2.64 3.70
CA ALA A 112 2.66 1.65 4.73
C ALA A 112 3.51 0.48 4.24
N VAL A 113 4.39 0.00 5.11
CA VAL A 113 5.19 -1.21 4.87
C VAL A 113 5.06 -2.10 6.11
N VAL A 114 4.80 -3.37 5.87
CA VAL A 114 4.60 -4.35 6.93
C VAL A 114 5.43 -5.59 6.60
N LEU A 115 6.12 -6.13 7.60
CA LEU A 115 6.81 -7.41 7.50
C LEU A 115 6.01 -8.46 8.27
N VAL A 116 5.76 -9.59 7.63
CA VAL A 116 5.00 -10.70 8.22
C VAL A 116 5.83 -11.99 8.11
N GLU A 117 5.90 -12.73 9.19
CA GLU A 117 6.54 -14.05 9.23
C GLU A 117 5.60 -15.04 9.91
N GLY A 118 5.28 -16.14 9.24
CA GLY A 118 4.39 -17.16 9.79
C GLY A 118 3.03 -16.63 10.20
N GLY A 119 2.48 -15.66 9.44
CA GLY A 119 1.20 -15.05 9.72
C GLY A 119 1.21 -13.98 10.81
N LYS A 120 2.39 -13.66 11.36
CA LYS A 120 2.53 -12.63 12.41
C LYS A 120 3.25 -11.41 11.89
N VAL A 121 2.73 -10.22 12.21
CA VAL A 121 3.40 -8.96 11.91
C VAL A 121 4.62 -8.82 12.82
N THR A 122 5.80 -8.73 12.22
CA THR A 122 7.06 -8.56 12.94
C THR A 122 7.55 -7.12 12.92
N TRP A 123 7.09 -6.32 11.95
CA TRP A 123 7.46 -4.93 11.82
C TRP A 123 6.43 -4.17 10.99
N ARG A 124 6.21 -2.91 11.33
CA ARG A 124 5.26 -2.03 10.64
C ARG A 124 5.80 -0.60 10.65
N HIS A 125 5.65 0.07 9.51
CA HIS A 125 5.99 1.49 9.40
C HIS A 125 4.99 2.20 8.49
N VAL A 126 4.57 3.38 8.90
CA VAL A 126 3.71 4.24 8.09
C VAL A 126 4.36 5.61 7.99
N ALA A 127 4.50 6.11 6.78
CA ALA A 127 5.02 7.44 6.51
C ALA A 127 3.97 8.26 5.75
N THR A 128 3.88 9.54 6.07
CA THR A 128 2.98 10.47 5.38
C THR A 128 3.78 11.60 4.77
N ALA A 129 3.64 11.79 3.46
CA ALA A 129 4.20 12.94 2.75
C ALA A 129 3.08 13.93 2.46
N THR A 130 3.35 15.20 2.74
CA THR A 130 2.40 16.27 2.46
C THR A 130 2.83 17.00 1.19
N ILE A 131 1.92 17.10 0.23
CA ILE A 131 2.20 17.63 -1.10
C ILE A 131 1.20 18.76 -1.40
N THR A 132 1.71 19.88 -1.86
CA THR A 132 0.85 21.00 -2.30
C THR A 132 1.05 21.21 -3.78
N LEU A 133 -0.04 21.12 -4.55
CA LEU A 133 -0.01 21.41 -5.98
C LEU A 133 -0.26 22.90 -6.20
N ARG A 134 0.41 23.45 -7.20
CA ARG A 134 0.15 24.82 -7.63
C ARG A 134 -1.23 24.91 -8.27
N ALA A 135 -1.86 26.04 -8.05
CA ALA A 135 -3.17 26.32 -8.65
C ALA A 135 -3.10 26.43 -10.18
#